data_c76612a6c60b57ee3ec4b79d99a89ed5
#
_entry.id   c76612a6c60b57ee3ec4b79d99a89ed5
#
_cell.length_a   1.000
_cell.length_b   1.000
_cell.length_c   1.000
_cell.angle_alpha   90.00
_cell.angle_beta   90.00
_cell.angle_gamma   90.00
#
_symmetry.space_group_name_H-M   'P 1'
#
loop_
_entity.id
_entity.type
_entity.pdbx_description
1 polymer ?
#
loop_
_entity_poly.entity_id
_entity_poly.type
_entity_poly.pdbx_seq_one_letter_code
_entity_poly.pdbx_strand_id
1 'polypeptide(L)'
;MIINVSCGNFEQSIRKIYIDEDQSVVGVTLGEGSYLVQGSLEFGGSQCHVLIGKYSSVAHGIKFIVGLNHDSSSASTYPFQEVFEGMLDKNAYLHPQCNHCQIIIGNDVWIGAYATIMGGVKIGNGAVIGAGAVVAKDVPPYAVVVGNPARVIKYRFDEATIEWLQKLCWWNWAPEKIKSCWPEMENMEAFKEKYRKIPTMKISEECQELQNVIKQFKEEGYQFYYFVPDLLSKEKIWQTVLSKFANVTDKKILFIDMPADIPSNVKMKFKQLINSYQQGQLVLNQSSEDYTSKCIIPLMDYIVTTKEADSSFIADIATSAKVKILYGMDEF
;
A
#
# COMPACT_ATOMS: atom_id res chain seq x y z
N MET A 1 -14.58 8.70 -14.10
CA MET A 1 -15.62 7.65 -13.88
C MET A 1 -16.00 7.64 -12.41
N ILE A 2 -17.22 7.35 -12.05
CA ILE A 2 -17.67 7.30 -10.64
C ILE A 2 -18.40 5.98 -10.43
N ILE A 3 -17.99 5.21 -9.44
CA ILE A 3 -18.72 4.02 -8.99
C ILE A 3 -19.06 4.13 -7.50
N ASN A 4 -20.17 3.52 -7.12
CA ASN A 4 -20.52 3.34 -5.72
C ASN A 4 -19.79 2.13 -5.17
N VAL A 5 -19.19 2.28 -3.99
CA VAL A 5 -18.45 1.23 -3.30
C VAL A 5 -19.05 1.00 -1.91
N SER A 6 -19.27 -0.26 -1.57
CA SER A 6 -19.72 -0.65 -0.24
C SER A 6 -19.26 -2.08 0.07
N CYS A 7 -18.95 -2.33 1.33
CA CYS A 7 -18.59 -3.64 1.83
C CYS A 7 -18.91 -3.73 3.32
N GLY A 8 -20.18 -3.98 3.61
CA GLY A 8 -20.77 -3.80 4.94
C GLY A 8 -20.69 -4.98 5.91
N ASN A 9 -20.19 -6.13 5.49
CA ASN A 9 -20.13 -7.30 6.36
C ASN A 9 -18.76 -7.37 7.06
N PHE A 10 -18.79 -7.65 8.37
CA PHE A 10 -17.60 -7.90 9.18
C PHE A 10 -17.01 -9.30 8.90
N GLU A 11 -16.55 -9.53 7.68
CA GLU A 11 -15.91 -10.79 7.33
C GLU A 11 -14.41 -10.75 7.65
N GLN A 12 -13.90 -11.85 8.20
CA GLN A 12 -12.47 -12.04 8.48
C GLN A 12 -11.72 -12.48 7.22
N SER A 13 -12.06 -11.92 6.06
CA SER A 13 -11.45 -12.24 4.77
C SER A 13 -11.08 -10.98 4.00
N ILE A 14 -10.07 -11.09 3.14
CA ILE A 14 -9.72 -10.05 2.18
C ILE A 14 -10.85 -9.91 1.16
N ARG A 15 -11.24 -8.68 0.87
CA ARG A 15 -12.31 -8.37 -0.08
C ARG A 15 -11.84 -7.41 -1.16
N LYS A 16 -12.32 -7.63 -2.38
CA LYS A 16 -12.04 -6.78 -3.54
C LYS A 16 -13.33 -6.24 -4.12
N ILE A 17 -13.36 -4.95 -4.41
CA ILE A 17 -14.44 -4.28 -5.15
C ILE A 17 -13.92 -3.99 -6.54
N TYR A 18 -14.61 -4.49 -7.55
CA TYR A 18 -14.24 -4.35 -8.95
C TYR A 18 -14.91 -3.13 -9.57
N ILE A 19 -14.23 -2.49 -10.52
CA ILE A 19 -14.70 -1.27 -11.19
C ILE A 19 -15.27 -1.55 -12.59
N ASP A 20 -15.20 -2.79 -13.04
CA ASP A 20 -15.69 -3.27 -14.33
C ASP A 20 -16.69 -4.43 -14.16
N GLU A 21 -17.53 -4.63 -15.16
CA GLU A 21 -18.57 -5.68 -15.17
C GLU A 21 -17.97 -7.10 -15.19
N ASP A 22 -16.83 -7.27 -15.82
CA ASP A 22 -16.13 -8.56 -15.98
C ASP A 22 -15.34 -8.97 -14.71
N GLN A 23 -15.36 -8.15 -13.67
CA GLN A 23 -14.59 -8.35 -12.44
C GLN A 23 -13.10 -8.65 -12.72
N SER A 24 -12.52 -7.89 -13.61
CA SER A 24 -11.12 -8.00 -14.02
C SER A 24 -10.24 -6.91 -13.41
N VAL A 25 -10.81 -5.73 -13.15
CA VAL A 25 -10.10 -4.55 -12.63
C VAL A 25 -10.53 -4.25 -11.20
N VAL A 26 -9.59 -4.36 -10.26
CA VAL A 26 -9.82 -4.07 -8.84
C VAL A 26 -9.70 -2.57 -8.59
N GLY A 27 -10.75 -1.95 -8.05
CA GLY A 27 -10.75 -0.55 -7.63
C GLY A 27 -10.46 -0.36 -6.14
N VAL A 28 -10.93 -1.28 -5.29
CA VAL A 28 -10.69 -1.23 -3.84
C VAL A 28 -10.33 -2.61 -3.31
N THR A 29 -9.28 -2.69 -2.52
CA THR A 29 -8.91 -3.88 -1.75
C THR A 29 -9.04 -3.57 -0.26
N LEU A 30 -9.80 -4.40 0.46
CA LEU A 30 -9.97 -4.30 1.92
C LEU A 30 -9.27 -5.47 2.59
N GLY A 31 -8.45 -5.16 3.58
CA GLY A 31 -7.87 -6.14 4.48
C GLY A 31 -8.90 -6.78 5.41
N GLU A 32 -8.48 -7.86 6.01
CA GLU A 32 -9.24 -8.67 6.96
C GLU A 32 -9.86 -7.83 8.09
N GLY A 33 -11.14 -8.06 8.41
CA GLY A 33 -11.86 -7.35 9.47
C GLY A 33 -12.25 -5.90 9.15
N SER A 34 -11.81 -5.32 8.04
CA SER A 34 -12.17 -3.96 7.64
C SER A 34 -13.55 -3.90 7.00
N TYR A 35 -14.22 -2.76 7.10
CA TYR A 35 -15.50 -2.53 6.42
C TYR A 35 -15.62 -1.12 5.85
N LEU A 36 -16.39 -0.99 4.79
CA LEU A 36 -16.76 0.25 4.13
C LEU A 36 -18.28 0.28 4.01
N VAL A 37 -18.95 1.15 4.79
CA VAL A 37 -20.41 1.20 4.82
C VAL A 37 -20.95 1.62 3.46
N GLN A 38 -20.48 2.76 2.94
CA GLN A 38 -20.86 3.28 1.63
C GLN A 38 -19.93 4.40 1.22
N GLY A 39 -19.55 4.46 -0.04
CA GLY A 39 -18.75 5.55 -0.59
C GLY A 39 -18.84 5.62 -2.11
N SER A 40 -18.06 6.51 -2.69
CA SER A 40 -17.81 6.57 -4.13
C SER A 40 -16.31 6.52 -4.40
N LEU A 41 -15.93 5.80 -5.45
CA LEU A 41 -14.63 5.88 -6.06
C LEU A 41 -14.77 6.69 -7.35
N GLU A 42 -14.18 7.88 -7.34
CA GLU A 42 -14.07 8.77 -8.50
C GLU A 42 -12.66 8.61 -9.06
N PHE A 43 -12.53 8.09 -10.27
CA PHE A 43 -11.24 7.63 -10.79
C PHE A 43 -11.01 7.97 -12.27
N GLY A 44 -9.73 8.19 -12.62
CA GLY A 44 -9.28 8.56 -13.96
C GLY A 44 -9.01 7.39 -14.91
N GLY A 45 -8.92 6.16 -14.40
CA GLY A 45 -8.62 5.00 -15.24
C GLY A 45 -8.47 3.70 -14.44
N SER A 46 -8.27 2.59 -15.15
CA SER A 46 -8.15 1.25 -14.57
C SER A 46 -6.97 1.07 -13.60
N GLN A 47 -5.95 1.92 -13.71
CA GLN A 47 -4.80 1.94 -12.80
C GLN A 47 -5.15 2.44 -11.40
N CYS A 48 -6.27 3.19 -11.23
CA CYS A 48 -6.63 3.78 -9.95
C CYS A 48 -7.07 2.73 -8.93
N HIS A 49 -6.60 2.89 -7.67
CA HIS A 49 -6.84 1.90 -6.63
C HIS A 49 -6.88 2.51 -5.22
N VAL A 50 -7.68 1.90 -4.35
CA VAL A 50 -7.69 2.17 -2.90
C VAL A 50 -7.32 0.88 -2.17
N LEU A 51 -6.23 0.93 -1.41
CA LEU A 51 -5.78 -0.16 -0.55
C LEU A 51 -6.11 0.17 0.90
N ILE A 52 -6.90 -0.67 1.56
CA ILE A 52 -7.30 -0.52 2.97
C ILE A 52 -6.72 -1.69 3.75
N GLY A 53 -5.99 -1.41 4.82
CA GLY A 53 -5.42 -2.40 5.72
C GLY A 53 -6.47 -3.14 6.55
N LYS A 54 -6.03 -3.83 7.60
CA LYS A 54 -6.87 -4.66 8.47
C LYS A 54 -7.59 -3.83 9.54
N TYR A 55 -8.77 -4.31 9.96
CA TYR A 55 -9.55 -3.76 11.09
C TYR A 55 -9.87 -2.27 10.99
N SER A 56 -9.97 -1.73 9.77
CA SER A 56 -10.30 -0.34 9.52
C SER A 56 -11.82 -0.14 9.35
N SER A 57 -12.31 0.94 9.93
CA SER A 57 -13.74 1.30 9.99
C SER A 57 -13.99 2.51 9.09
N VAL A 58 -14.67 2.31 7.96
CA VAL A 58 -14.96 3.37 6.99
C VAL A 58 -16.47 3.63 6.96
N ALA A 59 -16.88 4.84 7.36
CA ALA A 59 -18.27 5.25 7.45
C ALA A 59 -18.93 5.45 6.08
N HIS A 60 -20.15 5.94 6.08
CA HIS A 60 -20.90 6.23 4.86
C HIS A 60 -20.54 7.58 4.23
N GLY A 61 -20.84 7.72 2.93
CA GLY A 61 -20.67 8.96 2.18
C GLY A 61 -19.22 9.34 1.89
N ILE A 62 -18.29 8.40 2.00
CA ILE A 62 -16.85 8.65 1.73
C ILE A 62 -16.63 8.84 0.23
N LYS A 63 -15.75 9.79 -0.12
CA LYS A 63 -15.28 9.97 -1.49
C LYS A 63 -13.80 9.65 -1.59
N PHE A 64 -13.45 8.72 -2.47
CA PHE A 64 -12.08 8.48 -2.90
C PHE A 64 -11.91 9.11 -4.28
N ILE A 65 -11.05 10.13 -4.41
CA ILE A 65 -10.80 10.85 -5.67
C ILE A 65 -9.39 10.50 -6.14
N VAL A 66 -9.28 9.64 -7.16
CA VAL A 66 -8.02 9.02 -7.55
C VAL A 66 -7.73 9.28 -9.03
N GLY A 67 -6.56 9.85 -9.33
CA GLY A 67 -6.09 10.01 -10.71
C GLY A 67 -6.87 11.02 -11.57
N LEU A 68 -7.53 12.00 -10.95
CA LEU A 68 -8.32 13.03 -11.65
C LEU A 68 -7.63 14.41 -11.63
N ASN A 69 -6.31 14.46 -11.52
CA ASN A 69 -5.56 15.71 -11.50
C ASN A 69 -5.21 16.18 -12.92
N HIS A 70 -5.29 17.50 -13.13
CA HIS A 70 -4.71 18.16 -14.29
C HIS A 70 -3.28 18.61 -13.97
N ASP A 71 -2.43 18.68 -15.01
CA ASP A 71 -1.10 19.26 -14.87
C ASP A 71 -1.22 20.78 -14.64
N SER A 72 -0.90 21.20 -13.42
CA SER A 72 -0.92 22.62 -13.03
C SER A 72 0.42 23.33 -13.29
N SER A 73 1.44 22.62 -13.79
CA SER A 73 2.75 23.20 -14.10
C SER A 73 2.82 23.80 -15.51
N SER A 74 1.90 23.44 -16.38
CA SER A 74 1.80 23.98 -17.73
C SER A 74 1.06 25.34 -17.76
N ALA A 75 1.21 26.10 -18.85
CA ALA A 75 0.54 27.39 -19.02
C ALA A 75 -1.00 27.29 -19.04
N SER A 76 -1.55 26.12 -19.30
CA SER A 76 -2.98 25.83 -19.27
C SER A 76 -3.22 24.46 -18.67
N THR A 77 -4.22 24.34 -17.81
CA THR A 77 -4.72 23.06 -17.30
C THR A 77 -5.70 22.37 -18.25
N TYR A 78 -6.06 23.04 -19.36
CA TYR A 78 -6.98 22.48 -20.34
C TYR A 78 -6.26 21.42 -21.21
N PRO A 79 -6.85 20.25 -21.44
CA PRO A 79 -6.22 19.16 -22.16
C PRO A 79 -6.30 19.38 -23.70
N PHE A 80 -5.56 20.38 -24.22
CA PHE A 80 -5.59 20.76 -25.63
C PHE A 80 -5.18 19.62 -26.54
N GLN A 81 -4.16 18.85 -26.17
CA GLN A 81 -3.66 17.78 -27.01
C GLN A 81 -4.73 16.71 -27.22
N GLU A 82 -5.36 16.27 -26.13
CA GLU A 82 -6.39 15.24 -26.18
C GLU A 82 -7.63 15.72 -26.96
N VAL A 83 -7.96 17.02 -26.84
CA VAL A 83 -9.09 17.62 -27.54
C VAL A 83 -8.82 17.75 -29.02
N PHE A 84 -7.66 18.30 -29.42
CA PHE A 84 -7.34 18.59 -30.81
C PHE A 84 -6.93 17.35 -31.61
N GLU A 85 -6.31 16.36 -30.98
CA GLU A 85 -5.93 15.10 -31.60
C GLU A 85 -7.06 14.07 -31.60
N GLY A 86 -8.25 14.43 -31.06
CA GLY A 86 -9.41 13.53 -31.01
C GLY A 86 -9.22 12.32 -30.11
N MET A 87 -8.24 12.38 -29.21
CA MET A 87 -7.94 11.32 -28.25
C MET A 87 -8.88 11.29 -27.05
N LEU A 88 -9.76 12.27 -26.91
CA LEU A 88 -10.85 12.22 -25.94
C LEU A 88 -11.87 11.19 -26.40
N ASP A 89 -11.57 9.92 -26.20
CA ASP A 89 -12.61 8.93 -26.11
C ASP A 89 -13.53 9.35 -24.95
N LYS A 90 -14.84 9.22 -25.14
CA LYS A 90 -15.87 9.60 -24.15
C LYS A 90 -15.67 8.91 -22.78
N ASN A 91 -14.76 7.94 -22.69
CA ASN A 91 -14.37 7.17 -21.51
C ASN A 91 -12.93 7.42 -21.04
N ALA A 92 -12.13 8.21 -21.74
CA ALA A 92 -10.71 8.41 -21.42
C ALA A 92 -10.47 9.79 -20.80
N TYR A 93 -10.74 9.92 -19.53
CA TYR A 93 -10.15 10.98 -18.70
C TYR A 93 -8.71 10.57 -18.28
N LEU A 94 -7.90 10.17 -19.28
CA LEU A 94 -6.56 9.70 -19.05
C LEU A 94 -5.57 10.83 -19.32
N HIS A 95 -5.14 11.53 -18.26
CA HIS A 95 -3.82 12.12 -18.31
C HIS A 95 -2.80 10.98 -18.19
N PRO A 96 -1.85 10.85 -19.18
CA PRO A 96 -0.85 9.79 -19.16
C PRO A 96 0.14 9.87 -17.97
N GLN A 97 0.11 10.93 -17.18
CA GLN A 97 0.98 11.15 -16.02
C GLN A 97 0.19 11.12 -14.71
N CYS A 98 -0.43 9.99 -14.41
CA CYS A 98 -1.05 9.81 -13.11
C CYS A 98 -0.01 9.29 -12.09
N ASN A 99 0.61 10.19 -11.35
CA ASN A 99 1.58 9.87 -10.29
C ASN A 99 0.94 9.70 -8.90
N HIS A 100 -0.39 9.58 -8.83
CA HIS A 100 -1.15 9.50 -7.59
C HIS A 100 -2.34 8.55 -7.73
N CYS A 101 -2.10 7.41 -8.37
CA CYS A 101 -3.16 6.46 -8.73
C CYS A 101 -3.53 5.49 -7.61
N GLN A 102 -2.87 5.54 -6.45
CA GLN A 102 -3.23 4.72 -5.31
C GLN A 102 -3.44 5.56 -4.04
N ILE A 103 -4.49 5.25 -3.28
CA ILE A 103 -4.67 5.66 -1.89
C ILE A 103 -4.29 4.46 -1.02
N ILE A 104 -3.50 4.67 0.03
CA ILE A 104 -3.15 3.64 1.01
C ILE A 104 -3.70 4.04 2.38
N ILE A 105 -4.57 3.21 2.93
CA ILE A 105 -5.14 3.35 4.26
C ILE A 105 -4.56 2.22 5.12
N GLY A 106 -3.94 2.56 6.23
CA GLY A 106 -3.32 1.61 7.15
C GLY A 106 -4.32 0.74 7.89
N ASN A 107 -3.84 0.09 8.93
CA ASN A 107 -4.62 -0.78 9.81
C ASN A 107 -5.24 0.01 10.96
N ASP A 108 -6.35 -0.44 11.52
CA ASP A 108 -7.04 0.21 12.66
C ASP A 108 -7.40 1.70 12.38
N VAL A 109 -7.69 2.05 11.14
CA VAL A 109 -8.05 3.42 10.74
C VAL A 109 -9.56 3.62 10.89
N TRP A 110 -9.95 4.74 11.48
CA TRP A 110 -11.34 5.17 11.47
C TRP A 110 -11.55 6.38 10.56
N ILE A 111 -12.42 6.23 9.55
CA ILE A 111 -12.80 7.32 8.65
C ILE A 111 -14.26 7.68 8.92
N GLY A 112 -14.46 8.92 9.40
CA GLY A 112 -15.77 9.49 9.69
C GLY A 112 -16.56 9.82 8.42
N ALA A 113 -17.88 9.91 8.57
CA ALA A 113 -18.81 10.10 7.46
C ALA A 113 -18.50 11.33 6.59
N TYR A 114 -18.74 11.21 5.29
CA TYR A 114 -18.57 12.29 4.29
C TYR A 114 -17.13 12.81 4.14
N ALA A 115 -16.12 12.09 4.61
CA ALA A 115 -14.73 12.47 4.35
C ALA A 115 -14.38 12.28 2.87
N THR A 116 -13.47 13.11 2.36
CA THR A 116 -12.90 13.02 1.01
C THR A 116 -11.42 12.72 1.11
N ILE A 117 -10.95 11.67 0.44
CA ILE A 117 -9.55 11.25 0.42
C ILE A 117 -9.02 11.40 -1.00
N MET A 118 -7.95 12.18 -1.14
CA MET A 118 -7.33 12.47 -2.44
C MET A 118 -6.33 11.39 -2.84
N GLY A 119 -6.15 11.21 -4.14
CA GLY A 119 -5.19 10.26 -4.71
C GLY A 119 -3.75 10.52 -4.25
N GLY A 120 -2.99 9.44 -4.06
CA GLY A 120 -1.61 9.47 -3.57
C GLY A 120 -1.46 9.57 -2.06
N VAL A 121 -2.54 9.85 -1.32
CA VAL A 121 -2.52 9.98 0.14
C VAL A 121 -2.26 8.64 0.82
N LYS A 122 -1.41 8.67 1.84
CA LYS A 122 -1.17 7.56 2.77
C LYS A 122 -1.71 7.94 4.15
N ILE A 123 -2.58 7.10 4.70
CA ILE A 123 -3.14 7.26 6.05
C ILE A 123 -2.49 6.20 6.93
N GLY A 124 -1.75 6.63 7.96
CA GLY A 124 -1.02 5.75 8.87
C GLY A 124 -1.94 4.94 9.78
N ASN A 125 -1.42 3.85 10.32
CA ASN A 125 -2.15 2.94 11.23
C ASN A 125 -2.76 3.70 12.41
N GLY A 126 -3.95 3.29 12.80
CA GLY A 126 -4.64 3.86 13.96
C GLY A 126 -5.08 5.31 13.81
N ALA A 127 -4.95 5.92 12.62
CA ALA A 127 -5.37 7.29 12.39
C ALA A 127 -6.90 7.44 12.45
N VAL A 128 -7.36 8.63 12.80
CA VAL A 128 -8.77 9.00 12.83
C VAL A 128 -9.00 10.18 11.88
N ILE A 129 -9.85 9.98 10.90
CA ILE A 129 -10.28 11.02 9.97
C ILE A 129 -11.66 11.50 10.40
N GLY A 130 -11.76 12.76 10.80
CA GLY A 130 -13.04 13.35 11.22
C GLY A 130 -14.06 13.45 10.09
N ALA A 131 -15.34 13.45 10.45
CA ALA A 131 -16.42 13.57 9.48
C ALA A 131 -16.28 14.85 8.64
N GLY A 132 -16.52 14.76 7.32
CA GLY A 132 -16.43 15.88 6.38
C GLY A 132 -15.01 16.39 6.12
N ALA A 133 -13.96 15.73 6.61
CA ALA A 133 -12.59 16.14 6.38
C ALA A 133 -12.16 15.93 4.92
N VAL A 134 -11.35 16.84 4.36
CA VAL A 134 -10.73 16.71 3.05
C VAL A 134 -9.24 16.43 3.21
N VAL A 135 -8.85 15.19 3.00
CA VAL A 135 -7.48 14.70 3.23
C VAL A 135 -6.71 14.74 1.92
N ALA A 136 -5.82 15.73 1.79
CA ALA A 136 -5.00 15.97 0.60
C ALA A 136 -3.49 15.80 0.86
N LYS A 137 -3.11 15.33 2.06
CA LYS A 137 -1.72 15.03 2.44
C LYS A 137 -1.70 13.80 3.33
N ASP A 138 -0.55 13.17 3.38
CA ASP A 138 -0.32 12.00 4.24
C ASP A 138 -0.68 12.30 5.70
N VAL A 139 -1.28 11.30 6.35
CA VAL A 139 -1.70 11.37 7.76
C VAL A 139 -0.80 10.46 8.57
N PRO A 140 -0.11 11.00 9.60
CA PRO A 140 0.75 10.20 10.46
C PRO A 140 -0.01 9.11 11.22
N PRO A 141 0.65 8.01 11.62
CA PRO A 141 0.04 7.00 12.47
C PRO A 141 -0.56 7.59 13.75
N TYR A 142 -1.73 7.10 14.13
CA TYR A 142 -2.48 7.53 15.32
C TYR A 142 -2.82 9.04 15.41
N ALA A 143 -2.65 9.79 14.32
CA ALA A 143 -3.09 11.17 14.27
C ALA A 143 -4.62 11.26 14.13
N VAL A 144 -5.19 12.28 14.76
CA VAL A 144 -6.59 12.68 14.58
C VAL A 144 -6.60 13.93 13.71
N VAL A 145 -7.21 13.83 12.53
CA VAL A 145 -7.29 14.94 11.57
C VAL A 145 -8.74 15.33 11.31
N VAL A 146 -8.97 16.63 11.15
CA VAL A 146 -10.30 17.20 10.88
C VAL A 146 -10.18 18.40 9.93
N GLY A 147 -11.28 18.77 9.30
CA GLY A 147 -11.44 20.01 8.55
C GLY A 147 -11.15 19.89 7.04
N ASN A 148 -11.29 21.01 6.34
CA ASN A 148 -11.01 21.20 4.92
C ASN A 148 -10.14 22.45 4.72
N PRO A 149 -8.87 22.30 4.36
CA PRO A 149 -8.11 21.06 4.26
C PRO A 149 -7.88 20.41 5.64
N ALA A 150 -7.80 19.08 5.69
CA ALA A 150 -7.58 18.33 6.94
C ALA A 150 -6.26 18.72 7.62
N ARG A 151 -6.30 18.86 8.96
CA ARG A 151 -5.14 19.16 9.79
C ARG A 151 -5.11 18.24 11.00
N VAL A 152 -3.92 17.86 11.43
CA VAL A 152 -3.72 17.14 12.69
C VAL A 152 -4.09 18.07 13.85
N ILE A 153 -5.05 17.65 14.67
CA ILE A 153 -5.48 18.37 15.87
C ILE A 153 -4.92 17.77 17.14
N LYS A 154 -4.63 16.45 17.13
CA LYS A 154 -4.00 15.71 18.22
C LYS A 154 -3.56 14.34 17.75
N TYR A 155 -2.85 13.62 18.60
CA TYR A 155 -2.62 12.19 18.48
C TYR A 155 -3.49 11.42 19.47
N ARG A 156 -3.81 10.15 19.17
CA ARG A 156 -4.58 9.28 20.08
C ARG A 156 -3.81 8.98 21.37
N PHE A 157 -2.49 8.88 21.27
CA PHE A 157 -1.58 8.49 22.33
C PHE A 157 -0.29 9.35 22.31
N ASP A 158 0.53 9.23 23.34
CA ASP A 158 1.89 9.78 23.34
C ASP A 158 2.81 9.01 22.36
N GLU A 159 3.93 9.64 22.01
CA GLU A 159 4.88 9.14 21.01
C GLU A 159 5.40 7.73 21.36
N ALA A 160 5.76 7.49 22.63
CA ALA A 160 6.27 6.19 23.06
C ALA A 160 5.22 5.08 22.92
N THR A 161 3.94 5.40 23.18
CA THR A 161 2.81 4.48 22.97
C THR A 161 2.58 4.19 21.50
N ILE A 162 2.66 5.22 20.66
CA ILE A 162 2.53 5.08 19.21
C ILE A 162 3.65 4.18 18.66
N GLU A 163 4.90 4.42 19.03
CA GLU A 163 6.02 3.58 18.63
C GLU A 163 5.87 2.13 19.08
N TRP A 164 5.40 1.93 20.31
CA TRP A 164 5.16 0.59 20.84
C TRP A 164 4.06 -0.13 20.06
N LEU A 165 2.92 0.50 19.79
CA LEU A 165 1.81 -0.06 19.01
C LEU A 165 2.24 -0.40 17.56
N GLN A 166 3.03 0.48 16.93
CA GLN A 166 3.60 0.25 15.60
C GLN A 166 4.57 -0.95 15.57
N LYS A 167 5.32 -1.20 16.65
CA LYS A 167 6.18 -2.37 16.78
C LYS A 167 5.38 -3.64 17.12
N LEU A 168 4.32 -3.51 17.89
CA LEU A 168 3.46 -4.63 18.30
C LEU A 168 2.68 -5.22 17.12
N CYS A 169 2.21 -4.38 16.21
CA CYS A 169 1.43 -4.74 15.02
C CYS A 169 0.32 -5.75 15.34
N TRP A 170 -0.51 -5.48 16.36
CA TRP A 170 -1.52 -6.41 16.87
C TRP A 170 -2.51 -6.86 15.80
N TRP A 171 -2.74 -6.07 14.77
CA TRP A 171 -3.58 -6.40 13.61
C TRP A 171 -3.05 -7.57 12.77
N ASN A 172 -1.81 -7.99 12.99
CA ASN A 172 -1.22 -9.18 12.38
C ASN A 172 -1.29 -10.43 13.27
N TRP A 173 -1.95 -10.35 14.43
CA TRP A 173 -2.18 -11.52 15.26
C TRP A 173 -3.30 -12.40 14.68
N ALA A 174 -3.23 -13.70 15.00
CA ALA A 174 -4.32 -14.60 14.67
C ALA A 174 -5.64 -14.13 15.30
N PRO A 175 -6.79 -14.30 14.63
CA PRO A 175 -8.09 -13.85 15.11
C PRO A 175 -8.43 -14.37 16.51
N GLU A 176 -8.03 -15.61 16.83
CA GLU A 176 -8.24 -16.23 18.15
C GLU A 176 -7.47 -15.48 19.24
N LYS A 177 -6.26 -15.03 18.94
CA LYS A 177 -5.45 -14.22 19.87
C LYS A 177 -6.09 -12.87 20.09
N ILE A 178 -6.54 -12.17 19.04
CA ILE A 178 -7.25 -10.89 19.16
C ILE A 178 -8.49 -11.07 20.03
N LYS A 179 -9.31 -12.09 19.75
CA LYS A 179 -10.49 -12.41 20.51
C LYS A 179 -10.18 -12.68 22.00
N SER A 180 -9.05 -13.31 22.29
CA SER A 180 -8.64 -13.61 23.68
C SER A 180 -8.12 -12.41 24.44
N CYS A 181 -7.61 -11.38 23.76
CA CYS A 181 -7.05 -10.18 24.38
C CYS A 181 -7.95 -8.93 24.27
N TRP A 182 -9.12 -9.09 23.69
CA TRP A 182 -10.10 -8.02 23.52
C TRP A 182 -10.40 -7.22 24.82
N PRO A 183 -10.61 -7.85 26.02
CA PRO A 183 -10.89 -7.09 27.25
C PRO A 183 -9.73 -6.18 27.66
N GLU A 184 -8.49 -6.59 27.42
CA GLU A 184 -7.31 -5.77 27.72
C GLU A 184 -7.14 -4.63 26.72
N MET A 185 -7.54 -4.82 25.47
CA MET A 185 -7.47 -3.77 24.44
C MET A 185 -8.37 -2.57 24.75
N GLU A 186 -9.47 -2.76 25.50
CA GLU A 186 -10.32 -1.67 25.99
C GLU A 186 -9.62 -0.81 27.08
N ASN A 187 -8.59 -1.36 27.73
CA ASN A 187 -7.80 -0.66 28.73
C ASN A 187 -6.32 -0.64 28.31
N MET A 188 -5.86 0.52 27.81
CA MET A 188 -4.52 0.70 27.27
C MET A 188 -3.41 0.35 28.28
N GLU A 189 -3.58 0.64 29.56
CA GLU A 189 -2.57 0.34 30.59
C GLU A 189 -2.46 -1.18 30.81
N ALA A 190 -3.60 -1.88 30.91
CA ALA A 190 -3.63 -3.34 31.01
C ALA A 190 -3.03 -4.00 29.77
N PHE A 191 -3.33 -3.45 28.58
CA PHE A 191 -2.81 -3.94 27.32
C PHE A 191 -1.29 -3.77 27.22
N LYS A 192 -0.77 -2.58 27.59
CA LYS A 192 0.67 -2.31 27.66
C LYS A 192 1.40 -3.23 28.64
N GLU A 193 0.86 -3.43 29.85
CA GLU A 193 1.49 -4.27 30.86
C GLU A 193 1.60 -5.72 30.37
N LYS A 194 0.52 -6.25 29.77
CA LYS A 194 0.48 -7.63 29.27
C LYS A 194 1.44 -7.86 28.12
N TYR A 195 1.55 -6.90 27.19
CA TYR A 195 2.33 -7.02 25.96
C TYR A 195 3.59 -6.13 25.94
N ARG A 196 4.06 -5.71 27.11
CA ARG A 196 5.22 -4.83 27.27
C ARG A 196 6.48 -5.35 26.58
N LYS A 197 6.69 -6.67 26.62
CA LYS A 197 7.81 -7.31 25.93
C LYS A 197 7.39 -7.76 24.55
N ILE A 198 7.76 -6.96 23.52
CA ILE A 198 7.64 -7.39 22.15
C ILE A 198 8.77 -8.39 21.88
N PRO A 199 8.47 -9.62 21.40
CA PRO A 199 9.52 -10.56 21.07
C PRO A 199 10.49 -9.95 20.06
N THR A 200 11.77 -9.95 20.38
CA THR A 200 12.81 -9.53 19.42
C THR A 200 12.95 -10.63 18.38
N MET A 201 12.79 -10.28 17.14
CA MET A 201 12.98 -11.21 16.04
C MET A 201 14.47 -11.60 15.94
N LYS A 202 14.78 -12.88 15.97
CA LYS A 202 16.13 -13.36 15.68
C LYS A 202 16.34 -13.30 14.17
N ILE A 203 17.31 -12.52 13.73
CA ILE A 203 17.72 -12.44 12.34
C ILE A 203 18.57 -13.66 12.03
N SER A 204 18.27 -14.42 10.97
CA SER A 204 19.09 -15.55 10.52
C SER A 204 20.45 -15.07 9.99
N GLU A 205 21.45 -15.95 9.98
CA GLU A 205 22.77 -15.64 9.40
C GLU A 205 22.64 -15.26 7.93
N GLU A 206 21.84 -15.98 7.15
CA GLU A 206 21.55 -15.67 5.75
C GLU A 206 20.98 -14.24 5.56
N CYS A 207 20.07 -13.83 6.45
CA CYS A 207 19.52 -12.49 6.40
C CYS A 207 20.57 -11.42 6.76
N GLN A 208 21.49 -11.71 7.70
CA GLN A 208 22.60 -10.81 8.03
C GLN A 208 23.58 -10.65 6.86
N GLU A 209 23.92 -11.74 6.19
CA GLU A 209 24.77 -11.73 4.99
C GLU A 209 24.13 -10.89 3.88
N LEU A 210 22.84 -11.11 3.61
CA LEU A 210 22.11 -10.32 2.62
C LEU A 210 22.05 -8.83 2.96
N GLN A 211 21.85 -8.48 4.24
CA GLN A 211 21.91 -7.09 4.71
C GLN A 211 23.29 -6.46 4.46
N ASN A 212 24.38 -7.19 4.67
CA ASN A 212 25.73 -6.69 4.43
C ASN A 212 25.98 -6.45 2.94
N VAL A 213 25.54 -7.36 2.08
CA VAL A 213 25.61 -7.19 0.61
C VAL A 213 24.84 -5.95 0.16
N ILE A 214 23.59 -5.77 0.63
CA ILE A 214 22.79 -4.58 0.30
C ILE A 214 23.51 -3.30 0.71
N LYS A 215 24.06 -3.25 1.93
CA LYS A 215 24.79 -2.07 2.44
C LYS A 215 25.99 -1.75 1.56
N GLN A 216 26.78 -2.76 1.18
CA GLN A 216 27.94 -2.58 0.29
C GLN A 216 27.53 -1.96 -1.05
N PHE A 217 26.50 -2.48 -1.71
CA PHE A 217 26.01 -1.92 -2.97
C PHE A 217 25.46 -0.49 -2.80
N LYS A 218 24.85 -0.17 -1.66
CA LYS A 218 24.41 1.21 -1.36
C LYS A 218 25.59 2.17 -1.22
N GLU A 219 26.70 1.75 -0.65
CA GLU A 219 27.95 2.53 -0.60
C GLU A 219 28.53 2.78 -2.00
N GLU A 220 28.30 1.86 -2.94
CA GLU A 220 28.64 2.02 -4.35
C GLU A 220 27.64 2.91 -5.13
N GLY A 221 26.58 3.40 -4.47
CA GLY A 221 25.57 4.30 -5.03
C GLY A 221 24.40 3.61 -5.70
N TYR A 222 24.15 2.34 -5.43
CA TYR A 222 22.95 1.65 -5.91
C TYR A 222 21.72 2.00 -5.09
N GLN A 223 20.57 2.13 -5.76
CA GLN A 223 19.23 2.29 -5.17
C GLN A 223 18.49 0.96 -5.23
N PHE A 224 17.84 0.59 -4.12
CA PHE A 224 17.12 -0.66 -4.00
C PHE A 224 15.62 -0.43 -3.95
N TYR A 225 14.91 -1.21 -4.76
CA TYR A 225 13.44 -1.26 -4.85
C TYR A 225 12.99 -2.64 -4.40
N TYR A 226 12.10 -2.71 -3.42
CA TYR A 226 11.51 -3.97 -2.95
C TYR A 226 10.15 -4.20 -3.60
N PHE A 227 9.91 -5.41 -4.06
CA PHE A 227 8.71 -5.76 -4.79
C PHE A 227 8.25 -7.18 -4.51
N VAL A 228 6.96 -7.36 -4.21
CA VAL A 228 6.29 -8.65 -4.16
C VAL A 228 5.34 -8.75 -5.36
N PRO A 229 5.60 -9.67 -6.32
CA PRO A 229 4.82 -9.73 -7.55
C PRO A 229 3.44 -10.35 -7.36
N ASP A 230 2.43 -9.74 -7.96
CA ASP A 230 1.03 -10.17 -7.97
C ASP A 230 0.75 -11.27 -9.03
N LEU A 231 1.49 -12.39 -8.94
CA LEU A 231 1.55 -13.44 -9.99
C LEU A 231 0.22 -14.11 -10.31
N LEU A 232 -0.73 -14.11 -9.37
CA LEU A 232 -2.06 -14.69 -9.54
C LEU A 232 -3.13 -13.66 -9.90
N SER A 233 -2.80 -12.38 -9.90
CA SER A 233 -3.72 -11.31 -10.29
C SER A 233 -4.04 -11.34 -11.77
N LYS A 234 -5.28 -11.04 -12.14
CA LYS A 234 -5.69 -10.89 -13.55
C LYS A 234 -5.01 -9.67 -14.19
N GLU A 235 -4.79 -8.59 -13.43
CA GLU A 235 -4.21 -7.34 -13.92
C GLU A 235 -2.69 -7.42 -14.14
N LYS A 236 -2.00 -8.35 -13.45
CA LYS A 236 -0.56 -8.61 -13.61
C LYS A 236 0.32 -7.35 -13.57
N ILE A 237 0.13 -6.51 -12.56
CA ILE A 237 0.92 -5.28 -12.36
C ILE A 237 2.42 -5.58 -12.37
N TRP A 238 2.82 -6.79 -11.94
CA TRP A 238 4.20 -7.24 -11.97
C TRP A 238 4.85 -7.13 -13.37
N GLN A 239 4.08 -7.31 -14.46
CA GLN A 239 4.63 -7.16 -15.82
C GLN A 239 5.01 -5.71 -16.11
N THR A 240 4.18 -4.76 -15.70
CA THR A 240 4.46 -3.33 -15.81
C THR A 240 5.68 -2.95 -14.99
N VAL A 241 5.80 -3.44 -13.75
CA VAL A 241 6.98 -3.19 -12.90
C VAL A 241 8.24 -3.74 -13.54
N LEU A 242 8.24 -5.00 -14.00
CA LEU A 242 9.41 -5.60 -14.65
C LEU A 242 9.80 -4.84 -15.93
N SER A 243 8.83 -4.41 -16.75
CA SER A 243 9.13 -3.67 -17.99
C SER A 243 9.84 -2.35 -17.72
N LYS A 244 9.52 -1.68 -16.60
CA LYS A 244 10.19 -0.44 -16.17
C LYS A 244 11.65 -0.68 -15.77
N PHE A 245 11.95 -1.85 -15.20
CA PHE A 245 13.32 -2.19 -14.79
C PHE A 245 14.14 -2.90 -15.88
N ALA A 246 13.51 -3.45 -16.92
CA ALA A 246 14.20 -4.17 -17.99
C ALA A 246 15.16 -3.29 -18.81
N ASN A 247 14.90 -1.98 -18.88
CA ASN A 247 15.65 -1.02 -19.69
C ASN A 247 16.41 0.02 -18.83
N VAL A 248 16.48 -0.18 -17.52
CA VAL A 248 17.18 0.76 -16.62
C VAL A 248 18.68 0.54 -16.74
N THR A 249 19.41 1.59 -17.11
CA THR A 249 20.88 1.62 -17.20
C THR A 249 21.53 2.18 -15.94
N ASP A 250 20.75 2.80 -15.06
CA ASP A 250 21.20 3.42 -13.82
C ASP A 250 21.48 2.38 -12.74
N LYS A 251 22.14 2.80 -11.65
CA LYS A 251 22.41 1.96 -10.46
C LYS A 251 21.14 1.71 -9.64
N LYS A 252 20.16 1.01 -10.22
CA LYS A 252 18.88 0.63 -9.56
C LYS A 252 18.75 -0.89 -9.54
N ILE A 253 18.40 -1.46 -8.41
CA ILE A 253 18.21 -2.90 -8.22
C ILE A 253 16.78 -3.15 -7.78
N LEU A 254 16.03 -3.99 -8.50
CA LEU A 254 14.73 -4.49 -8.10
C LEU A 254 14.92 -5.81 -7.32
N PHE A 255 14.69 -5.74 -6.03
CA PHE A 255 14.68 -6.91 -5.16
C PHE A 255 13.27 -7.50 -5.16
N ILE A 256 13.12 -8.67 -5.78
CA ILE A 256 11.86 -9.37 -5.96
C ILE A 256 11.73 -10.44 -4.89
N ASP A 257 10.75 -10.29 -4.01
CA ASP A 257 10.44 -11.28 -2.99
C ASP A 257 9.26 -12.15 -3.42
N MET A 258 9.48 -13.46 -3.50
CA MET A 258 8.48 -14.39 -4.02
C MET A 258 7.44 -14.73 -2.95
N PRO A 259 6.14 -14.53 -3.23
CA PRO A 259 5.09 -14.93 -2.28
C PRO A 259 5.16 -16.43 -1.96
N ALA A 260 4.93 -16.79 -0.68
CA ALA A 260 5.01 -18.17 -0.21
C ALA A 260 3.97 -19.08 -0.89
N ASP A 261 2.73 -18.59 -1.02
CA ASP A 261 1.55 -19.36 -1.42
C ASP A 261 1.32 -19.45 -2.94
N ILE A 262 2.39 -19.31 -3.74
CA ILE A 262 2.30 -19.41 -5.20
C ILE A 262 2.54 -20.85 -5.67
N PRO A 263 1.69 -21.40 -6.57
CA PRO A 263 1.89 -22.73 -7.13
C PRO A 263 3.26 -22.92 -7.78
N SER A 264 3.89 -24.08 -7.57
CA SER A 264 5.27 -24.37 -8.01
C SER A 264 5.47 -24.18 -9.52
N ASN A 265 4.47 -24.51 -10.34
CA ASN A 265 4.52 -24.31 -11.80
C ASN A 265 4.54 -22.81 -12.18
N VAL A 266 3.86 -21.95 -11.43
CA VAL A 266 3.88 -20.49 -11.63
C VAL A 266 5.23 -19.93 -11.19
N LYS A 267 5.72 -20.34 -10.00
CA LYS A 267 7.07 -19.96 -9.52
C LYS A 267 8.15 -20.33 -10.54
N MET A 268 8.11 -21.54 -11.08
CA MET A 268 9.11 -22.00 -12.06
C MET A 268 9.09 -21.16 -13.34
N LYS A 269 7.91 -20.88 -13.89
CA LYS A 269 7.76 -20.05 -15.09
C LYS A 269 8.27 -18.61 -14.85
N PHE A 270 7.94 -18.04 -13.70
CA PHE A 270 8.39 -16.72 -13.34
C PHE A 270 9.92 -16.65 -13.17
N LYS A 271 10.53 -17.66 -12.52
CA LYS A 271 12.00 -17.78 -12.44
C LYS A 271 12.67 -17.84 -13.82
N GLN A 272 12.13 -18.65 -14.72
CA GLN A 272 12.63 -18.72 -16.08
C GLN A 272 12.55 -17.38 -16.79
N LEU A 273 11.46 -16.64 -16.59
CA LEU A 273 11.31 -15.30 -17.13
C LEU A 273 12.34 -14.33 -16.55
N ILE A 274 12.51 -14.27 -15.23
CA ILE A 274 13.51 -13.39 -14.59
C ILE A 274 14.93 -13.72 -15.09
N ASN A 275 15.27 -14.99 -15.20
CA ASN A 275 16.58 -15.41 -15.70
C ASN A 275 16.81 -15.07 -17.19
N SER A 276 15.74 -14.81 -17.95
CA SER A 276 15.86 -14.37 -19.35
C SER A 276 16.22 -12.88 -19.50
N TYR A 277 16.03 -12.10 -18.45
CA TYR A 277 16.51 -10.71 -18.40
C TYR A 277 18.04 -10.71 -18.18
N GLN A 278 18.79 -10.38 -19.22
CA GLN A 278 20.27 -10.50 -19.23
C GLN A 278 21.00 -9.40 -18.43
N GLN A 279 20.32 -8.44 -17.85
CA GLN A 279 20.93 -7.34 -17.11
C GLN A 279 20.72 -7.52 -15.61
N GLY A 280 21.83 -7.51 -14.85
CA GLY A 280 21.94 -7.85 -13.43
C GLY A 280 21.28 -6.90 -12.42
N GLN A 281 20.16 -6.30 -12.79
CA GLN A 281 19.41 -5.37 -11.94
C GLN A 281 18.19 -5.99 -11.25
N LEU A 282 17.94 -7.27 -11.50
CA LEU A 282 16.86 -8.04 -10.88
C LEU A 282 17.44 -9.07 -9.92
N VAL A 283 17.09 -8.97 -8.65
CA VAL A 283 17.48 -9.94 -7.60
C VAL A 283 16.23 -10.67 -7.14
N LEU A 284 16.19 -11.98 -7.35
CA LEU A 284 15.08 -12.83 -6.96
C LEU A 284 15.36 -13.48 -5.60
N ASN A 285 14.63 -13.08 -4.57
CA ASN A 285 14.63 -13.75 -3.28
C ASN A 285 13.64 -14.92 -3.28
N GLN A 286 14.04 -16.03 -2.70
CA GLN A 286 13.25 -17.26 -2.63
C GLN A 286 13.10 -17.78 -1.19
N SER A 287 13.50 -17.01 -0.22
CA SER A 287 13.35 -17.39 1.19
C SER A 287 11.87 -17.56 1.51
N SER A 288 11.53 -18.71 2.10
CA SER A 288 10.16 -19.02 2.53
C SER A 288 9.82 -18.43 3.91
N GLU A 289 10.70 -17.63 4.48
CA GLU A 289 10.53 -17.10 5.81
C GLU A 289 9.91 -15.70 5.78
N ASP A 290 8.77 -15.51 6.45
CA ASP A 290 8.07 -14.22 6.68
C ASP A 290 8.99 -13.13 7.29
N TYR A 291 10.16 -13.53 7.75
CA TYR A 291 11.15 -12.66 8.38
C TYR A 291 11.91 -11.77 7.38
N THR A 292 12.03 -12.20 6.12
CA THR A 292 12.89 -11.50 5.14
C THR A 292 12.38 -10.10 4.86
N SER A 293 11.08 -9.91 4.67
CA SER A 293 10.50 -8.58 4.41
C SER A 293 10.77 -7.60 5.55
N LYS A 294 10.57 -8.00 6.80
CA LYS A 294 10.79 -7.13 7.98
C LYS A 294 12.26 -6.74 8.15
N CYS A 295 13.19 -7.62 7.76
CA CYS A 295 14.62 -7.39 7.87
C CYS A 295 15.20 -6.59 6.70
N ILE A 296 14.64 -6.73 5.52
CA ILE A 296 15.18 -6.20 4.26
C ILE A 296 14.53 -4.87 3.89
N ILE A 297 13.22 -4.70 4.05
CA ILE A 297 12.53 -3.46 3.71
C ILE A 297 13.16 -2.22 4.37
N PRO A 298 13.60 -2.24 5.65
CA PRO A 298 14.25 -1.07 6.25
C PRO A 298 15.55 -0.61 5.57
N LEU A 299 16.14 -1.47 4.73
CA LEU A 299 17.34 -1.15 3.95
C LEU A 299 17.04 -0.67 2.54
N MET A 300 15.80 -0.74 2.09
CA MET A 300 15.40 -0.30 0.76
C MET A 300 15.29 1.22 0.68
N ASP A 301 15.38 1.76 -0.52
CA ASP A 301 15.08 3.16 -0.81
C ASP A 301 13.61 3.32 -1.16
N TYR A 302 13.05 2.29 -1.82
CA TYR A 302 11.67 2.26 -2.26
C TYR A 302 11.05 0.87 -2.05
N ILE A 303 9.75 0.85 -1.80
CA ILE A 303 8.93 -0.34 -2.03
C ILE A 303 7.95 -0.08 -3.16
N VAL A 304 7.57 -1.13 -3.89
CA VAL A 304 6.59 -1.06 -4.97
C VAL A 304 5.35 -1.86 -4.55
N THR A 305 4.21 -1.18 -4.49
CA THR A 305 2.91 -1.78 -4.13
C THR A 305 2.14 -2.21 -5.37
N THR A 306 1.24 -3.18 -5.18
CA THR A 306 0.25 -3.63 -6.16
C THR A 306 -1.17 -3.40 -5.63
N LYS A 307 -2.18 -4.02 -6.25
CA LYS A 307 -3.56 -4.04 -5.75
C LYS A 307 -3.85 -5.21 -4.80
N GLU A 308 -2.86 -6.05 -4.53
CA GLU A 308 -3.00 -7.18 -3.61
C GLU A 308 -2.91 -6.74 -2.14
N ALA A 309 -3.60 -7.48 -1.27
CA ALA A 309 -3.65 -7.16 0.16
C ALA A 309 -2.27 -7.22 0.84
N ASP A 310 -1.36 -8.06 0.36
CA ASP A 310 0.02 -8.16 0.86
C ASP A 310 0.78 -6.83 0.75
N SER A 311 0.42 -6.00 -0.24
CA SER A 311 0.96 -4.65 -0.37
C SER A 311 0.67 -3.77 0.84
N SER A 312 -0.43 -4.00 1.58
CA SER A 312 -0.73 -3.29 2.83
C SER A 312 0.28 -3.64 3.93
N PHE A 313 0.66 -4.91 4.05
CA PHE A 313 1.67 -5.34 5.03
C PHE A 313 3.06 -4.76 4.70
N ILE A 314 3.45 -4.77 3.43
CA ILE A 314 4.71 -4.20 2.97
C ILE A 314 4.74 -2.69 3.20
N ALA A 315 3.65 -1.99 2.87
CA ALA A 315 3.50 -0.55 3.07
C ALA A 315 3.57 -0.16 4.56
N ASP A 316 3.05 -1.00 5.45
CA ASP A 316 3.13 -0.80 6.90
C ASP A 316 4.58 -0.84 7.40
N ILE A 317 5.34 -1.87 7.00
CA ILE A 317 6.78 -1.96 7.33
C ILE A 317 7.54 -0.76 6.76
N ALA A 318 7.30 -0.42 5.50
CA ALA A 318 7.97 0.70 4.83
C ALA A 318 7.68 2.04 5.52
N THR A 319 6.43 2.28 5.91
CA THR A 319 6.03 3.48 6.65
C THR A 319 6.77 3.57 7.99
N SER A 320 6.83 2.46 8.73
CA SER A 320 7.55 2.38 10.02
C SER A 320 9.05 2.61 9.86
N ALA A 321 9.64 2.16 8.75
CA ALA A 321 11.06 2.31 8.41
C ALA A 321 11.38 3.61 7.66
N LYS A 322 10.39 4.47 7.36
CA LYS A 322 10.52 5.70 6.55
C LYS A 322 11.02 5.44 5.13
N VAL A 323 10.73 4.28 4.58
CA VAL A 323 11.01 3.91 3.18
C VAL A 323 9.93 4.49 2.27
N LYS A 324 10.31 4.98 1.11
CA LYS A 324 9.37 5.55 0.14
C LYS A 324 8.50 4.46 -0.48
N ILE A 325 7.22 4.77 -0.65
CA ILE A 325 6.23 3.85 -1.24
C ILE A 325 5.87 4.36 -2.63
N LEU A 326 6.02 3.50 -3.63
CA LEU A 326 5.62 3.72 -5.02
C LEU A 326 4.50 2.75 -5.38
N TYR A 327 3.63 3.14 -6.28
CA TYR A 327 2.64 2.23 -6.84
C TYR A 327 3.12 1.68 -8.18
N GLY A 328 3.00 0.38 -8.42
CA GLY A 328 3.56 -0.28 -9.61
C GLY A 328 3.03 0.24 -10.94
N MET A 329 1.88 0.91 -10.94
CA MET A 329 1.29 1.55 -12.13
C MET A 329 1.72 3.01 -12.30
N ASP A 330 2.24 3.69 -11.25
CA ASP A 330 2.77 5.06 -11.35
C ASP A 330 4.12 5.07 -12.08
N GLU A 331 4.50 6.22 -12.66
CA GLU A 331 5.86 6.42 -13.17
C GLU A 331 6.86 6.58 -12.03
N PHE A 332 8.08 6.00 -12.16
CA PHE A 332 9.15 6.10 -11.16
C PHE A 332 10.56 5.84 -11.73
#